data_7c8a87724ad60defd71fc06b040f4a92
#
_entry.id   7c8a87724ad60defd71fc06b040f4a92
#
_cell.length_a   1.000
_cell.length_b   1.000
_cell.length_c   1.000
_cell.angle_alpha   90.00
_cell.angle_beta   90.00
_cell.angle_gamma   90.00
#
_symmetry.space_group_name_H-M   'P 1'
#
loop_
_entity.id
_entity.type
_entity.pdbx_description
1 polymer ?
#
loop_
_entity_poly.entity_id
_entity_poly.type
_entity_poly.pdbx_seq_one_letter_code
_entity_poly.pdbx_strand_id
1 'polypeptide(L)'
;PCADGGTRISQWQPGEILFDHAVFQARLAQRTSTLTAILWHQGESDCLALEQLEAYPEQFLRTMRAFRAELGDLPIVVGELGYPENGFHGTPAELLREFNRRLPELTAKLPNCAVVSAAGLTARPDGLHFTTEALRTLGLRYLEAYKSLV
;
A
#
# COMPACT_ATOMS: atom_id res chain seq x y z
N PRO A 1 13.34 -3.51 3.99
CA PRO A 1 12.18 -3.06 3.24
C PRO A 1 12.38 -3.28 1.75
N CYS A 2 11.30 -3.65 1.06
CA CYS A 2 11.30 -3.88 -0.37
C CYS A 2 10.36 -2.84 -1.01
N ALA A 3 10.70 -1.57 -0.90
CA ALA A 3 9.92 -0.47 -1.44
C ALA A 3 10.66 0.20 -2.59
N ASP A 4 9.93 0.57 -3.63
CA ASP A 4 10.43 1.33 -4.77
C ASP A 4 9.42 2.46 -5.07
N GLY A 5 9.87 3.72 -4.91
CA GLY A 5 9.02 4.89 -5.02
C GLY A 5 8.63 5.19 -6.48
N GLY A 6 7.43 5.77 -6.66
CA GLY A 6 6.93 6.17 -7.98
C GLY A 6 6.49 5.02 -8.89
N THR A 7 6.34 3.81 -8.36
CA THR A 7 5.95 2.62 -9.12
C THR A 7 4.43 2.43 -9.14
N ARG A 8 3.93 1.78 -10.20
CA ARG A 8 2.52 1.38 -10.36
C ARG A 8 2.31 -0.04 -9.89
N ILE A 9 1.09 -0.39 -9.51
CA ILE A 9 0.73 -1.75 -9.10
C ILE A 9 1.02 -2.80 -10.19
N SER A 10 0.99 -2.41 -11.46
CA SER A 10 1.33 -3.29 -12.59
C SER A 10 2.76 -3.81 -12.54
N GLN A 11 3.69 -3.05 -11.94
CA GLN A 11 5.10 -3.43 -11.78
C GLN A 11 5.33 -4.38 -10.60
N TRP A 12 4.29 -4.61 -9.79
CA TRP A 12 4.28 -5.51 -8.63
C TRP A 12 3.53 -6.82 -8.89
N GLN A 13 3.18 -7.09 -10.14
CA GLN A 13 2.50 -8.35 -10.48
C GLN A 13 3.45 -9.55 -10.36
N PRO A 14 2.94 -10.75 -10.06
CA PRO A 14 3.74 -11.97 -10.08
C PRO A 14 4.51 -12.14 -11.38
N GLY A 15 5.82 -12.35 -11.29
CA GLY A 15 6.75 -12.42 -12.43
C GLY A 15 7.36 -11.08 -12.84
N GLU A 16 6.90 -9.98 -12.27
CA GLU A 16 7.55 -8.69 -12.45
C GLU A 16 8.73 -8.55 -11.46
N ILE A 17 9.74 -7.78 -11.87
CA ILE A 17 11.01 -7.70 -11.13
C ILE A 17 10.83 -7.21 -9.67
N LEU A 18 9.90 -6.30 -9.41
CA LEU A 18 9.67 -5.77 -8.06
C LEU A 18 9.01 -6.82 -7.15
N PHE A 19 8.05 -7.58 -7.67
CA PHE A 19 7.44 -8.68 -6.94
C PHE A 19 8.47 -9.76 -6.60
N ASP A 20 9.19 -10.24 -7.61
CA ASP A 20 10.18 -11.31 -7.45
C ASP A 20 11.30 -10.89 -6.49
N HIS A 21 11.76 -9.63 -6.59
CA HIS A 21 12.74 -9.07 -5.66
C HIS A 21 12.18 -9.00 -4.23
N ALA A 22 10.95 -8.56 -4.04
CA ALA A 22 10.34 -8.49 -2.72
C ALA A 22 10.20 -9.88 -2.08
N VAL A 23 9.75 -10.88 -2.84
CA VAL A 23 9.68 -12.27 -2.38
C VAL A 23 11.06 -12.81 -2.02
N PHE A 24 12.06 -12.57 -2.87
CA PHE A 24 13.44 -12.98 -2.59
C PHE A 24 13.97 -12.39 -1.27
N GLN A 25 13.81 -11.07 -1.07
CA GLN A 25 14.27 -10.39 0.14
C GLN A 25 13.51 -10.88 1.39
N ALA A 26 12.20 -11.09 1.28
CA ALA A 26 11.40 -11.62 2.37
C ALA A 26 11.85 -13.04 2.76
N ARG A 27 12.06 -13.93 1.79
CA ARG A 27 12.58 -15.28 2.03
C ARG A 27 13.99 -15.27 2.61
N LEU A 28 14.84 -14.33 2.18
CA LEU A 28 16.18 -14.16 2.77
C LEU A 28 16.07 -13.77 4.24
N ALA A 29 15.17 -12.83 4.60
CA ALA A 29 14.92 -12.44 5.97
C ALA A 29 14.36 -13.59 6.82
N GLN A 30 13.52 -14.46 6.26
CA GLN A 30 12.97 -15.64 6.95
C GLN A 30 14.03 -16.67 7.39
N ARG A 31 15.25 -16.57 6.88
CA ARG A 31 16.36 -17.45 7.35
C ARG A 31 16.77 -17.18 8.80
N THR A 32 16.52 -15.98 9.30
CA THR A 32 16.96 -15.53 10.65
C THR A 32 15.86 -14.85 11.45
N SER A 33 14.67 -14.66 10.87
CA SER A 33 13.54 -13.97 11.50
C SER A 33 12.21 -14.53 11.01
N THR A 34 11.12 -14.13 11.66
CA THR A 34 9.76 -14.50 11.28
C THR A 34 9.07 -13.29 10.66
N LEU A 35 8.45 -13.48 9.50
CA LEU A 35 7.56 -12.47 8.93
C LEU A 35 6.25 -12.45 9.72
N THR A 36 5.77 -11.27 10.06
CA THR A 36 4.55 -11.11 10.88
C THR A 36 3.42 -10.44 10.14
N ALA A 37 3.71 -9.62 9.15
CA ALA A 37 2.70 -8.92 8.35
C ALA A 37 3.30 -8.40 7.03
N ILE A 38 2.41 -8.06 6.09
CA ILE A 38 2.70 -7.24 4.92
C ILE A 38 2.14 -5.84 5.18
N LEU A 39 3.00 -4.83 5.17
CA LEU A 39 2.59 -3.43 5.22
C LEU A 39 2.66 -2.85 3.81
N TRP A 40 1.52 -2.42 3.29
CA TRP A 40 1.41 -1.92 1.92
C TRP A 40 1.04 -0.45 1.91
N HIS A 41 1.84 0.36 1.23
CA HIS A 41 1.57 1.79 0.99
C HIS A 41 2.03 2.12 -0.43
N GLN A 42 1.10 2.17 -1.37
CA GLN A 42 1.37 2.37 -2.80
C GLN A 42 0.05 2.70 -3.50
N GLY A 43 0.08 3.50 -4.56
CA GLY A 43 -1.09 3.81 -5.38
C GLY A 43 -1.05 5.18 -6.04
N GLU A 44 -0.15 6.09 -5.63
CA GLU A 44 -0.09 7.45 -6.15
C GLU A 44 0.08 7.48 -7.67
N SER A 45 0.99 6.64 -8.19
CA SER A 45 1.24 6.53 -9.63
C SER A 45 0.08 5.86 -10.40
N ASP A 46 -0.79 5.13 -9.71
CA ASP A 46 -2.00 4.54 -10.28
C ASP A 46 -3.19 5.52 -10.30
N CYS A 47 -3.05 6.68 -9.64
CA CYS A 47 -4.03 7.77 -9.65
C CYS A 47 -3.76 8.84 -10.71
N LEU A 48 -2.80 8.64 -11.63
CA LEU A 48 -2.50 9.60 -12.71
C LEU A 48 -3.62 9.66 -13.76
N ALA A 49 -4.36 8.57 -13.96
CA ALA A 49 -5.49 8.50 -14.88
C ALA A 49 -6.57 7.56 -14.35
N LEU A 50 -7.82 7.83 -14.70
CA LEU A 50 -8.97 7.03 -14.27
C LEU A 50 -8.83 5.55 -14.69
N GLU A 51 -8.34 5.27 -15.89
CA GLU A 51 -8.12 3.91 -16.38
C GLU A 51 -7.18 3.10 -15.46
N GLN A 52 -6.13 3.73 -14.97
CA GLN A 52 -5.17 3.10 -14.05
C GLN A 52 -5.80 2.83 -12.69
N LEU A 53 -6.55 3.80 -12.16
CA LEU A 53 -7.31 3.65 -10.93
C LEU A 53 -8.34 2.51 -11.03
N GLU A 54 -8.99 2.36 -12.17
CA GLU A 54 -9.97 1.30 -12.38
C GLU A 54 -9.35 -0.09 -12.51
N ALA A 55 -8.14 -0.19 -13.06
CA ALA A 55 -7.39 -1.45 -13.14
C ALA A 55 -6.75 -1.86 -11.79
N TYR A 56 -6.56 -0.94 -10.88
CA TYR A 56 -5.87 -1.17 -9.60
C TYR A 56 -6.48 -2.29 -8.75
N PRO A 57 -7.81 -2.38 -8.53
CA PRO A 57 -8.39 -3.37 -7.64
C PRO A 57 -8.07 -4.82 -8.00
N GLU A 58 -8.16 -5.17 -9.27
CA GLU A 58 -7.87 -6.53 -9.73
C GLU A 58 -6.37 -6.85 -9.55
N GLN A 59 -5.51 -5.94 -9.97
CA GLN A 59 -4.07 -6.08 -9.84
C GLN A 59 -3.62 -6.16 -8.38
N PHE A 60 -4.19 -5.34 -7.49
CA PHE A 60 -3.92 -5.39 -6.06
C PHE A 60 -4.28 -6.76 -5.46
N LEU A 61 -5.49 -7.25 -5.72
CA LEU A 61 -5.93 -8.55 -5.21
C LEU A 61 -5.04 -9.69 -5.70
N ARG A 62 -4.64 -9.64 -6.97
CA ARG A 62 -3.71 -10.62 -7.56
C ARG A 62 -2.35 -10.57 -6.87
N THR A 63 -1.77 -9.39 -6.68
CA THR A 63 -0.49 -9.19 -6.02
C THR A 63 -0.52 -9.68 -4.57
N MET A 64 -1.54 -9.32 -3.79
CA MET A 64 -1.64 -9.70 -2.38
C MET A 64 -1.84 -11.21 -2.20
N ARG A 65 -2.66 -11.84 -3.04
CA ARG A 65 -2.83 -13.31 -3.05
C ARG A 65 -1.52 -14.03 -3.41
N ALA A 66 -0.78 -13.48 -4.37
CA ALA A 66 0.52 -14.04 -4.76
C ALA A 66 1.56 -13.90 -3.65
N PHE A 67 1.64 -12.75 -2.96
CA PHE A 67 2.51 -12.62 -1.79
C PHE A 67 2.18 -13.65 -0.70
N ARG A 68 0.90 -13.88 -0.41
CA ARG A 68 0.52 -14.92 0.55
C ARG A 68 0.86 -16.32 0.08
N ALA A 69 0.71 -16.64 -1.20
CA ALA A 69 1.11 -17.93 -1.76
C ALA A 69 2.61 -18.19 -1.60
N GLU A 70 3.44 -17.14 -1.71
CA GLU A 70 4.89 -17.23 -1.63
C GLU A 70 5.44 -17.16 -0.19
N LEU A 71 4.78 -16.42 0.71
CA LEU A 71 5.34 -16.04 2.01
C LEU A 71 4.53 -16.58 3.21
N GLY A 72 3.38 -17.17 2.97
CA GLY A 72 2.43 -17.63 3.99
C GLY A 72 1.25 -16.67 4.18
N ASP A 73 0.23 -17.14 4.90
CA ASP A 73 -1.02 -16.37 5.13
C ASP A 73 -0.81 -15.25 6.16
N LEU A 74 -0.07 -14.23 5.75
CA LEU A 74 0.27 -13.09 6.58
C LEU A 74 -0.90 -12.08 6.64
N PRO A 75 -1.11 -11.41 7.80
CA PRO A 75 -1.92 -10.21 7.87
C PRO A 75 -1.43 -9.15 6.90
N ILE A 76 -2.36 -8.44 6.25
CA ILE A 76 -2.05 -7.33 5.33
C ILE A 76 -2.61 -6.05 5.91
N VAL A 77 -1.79 -5.03 6.03
CA VAL A 77 -2.23 -3.69 6.44
C VAL A 77 -1.92 -2.70 5.33
N VAL A 78 -2.97 -2.05 4.81
CA VAL A 78 -2.91 -1.13 3.67
C VAL A 78 -3.12 0.29 4.15
N GLY A 79 -2.23 1.21 3.81
CA GLY A 79 -2.37 2.64 4.12
C GLY A 79 -3.09 3.40 3.02
N GLU A 80 -3.98 4.31 3.42
CA GLU A 80 -4.49 5.35 2.54
C GLU A 80 -3.36 6.25 2.06
N LEU A 81 -3.50 6.79 0.86
CA LEU A 81 -2.62 7.83 0.31
C LEU A 81 -2.86 9.17 1.02
N GLY A 82 -1.93 10.09 0.88
CA GLY A 82 -2.13 11.46 1.34
C GLY A 82 -3.34 12.15 0.69
N TYR A 83 -3.81 13.24 1.30
CA TYR A 83 -4.94 14.05 0.84
C TYR A 83 -4.48 15.44 0.38
N PRO A 84 -3.69 15.57 -0.71
CA PRO A 84 -3.29 16.87 -1.21
C PRO A 84 -4.50 17.63 -1.76
N GLU A 85 -4.65 18.90 -1.38
CA GLU A 85 -5.79 19.73 -1.81
C GLU A 85 -5.82 19.94 -3.34
N ASN A 86 -4.66 20.12 -3.94
CA ASN A 86 -4.51 20.50 -5.35
C ASN A 86 -3.96 19.34 -6.23
N GLY A 87 -3.94 18.12 -5.72
CA GLY A 87 -3.28 17.02 -6.40
C GLY A 87 -1.75 17.10 -6.27
N PHE A 88 -1.05 16.24 -7.01
CA PHE A 88 0.41 16.12 -6.93
C PHE A 88 0.98 15.70 -8.29
N HIS A 89 1.99 16.43 -8.81
CA HIS A 89 2.74 16.10 -10.04
C HIS A 89 1.86 15.57 -11.19
N GLY A 90 0.74 16.24 -11.45
CA GLY A 90 -0.22 15.84 -12.49
C GLY A 90 -1.24 14.80 -12.05
N THR A 91 -1.15 14.28 -10.81
CA THR A 91 -2.17 13.40 -10.23
C THR A 91 -3.33 14.24 -9.70
N PRO A 92 -4.56 14.08 -10.23
CA PRO A 92 -5.73 14.81 -9.76
C PRO A 92 -6.08 14.44 -8.32
N ALA A 93 -6.38 15.44 -7.48
CA ALA A 93 -6.77 15.22 -6.09
C ALA A 93 -8.03 14.35 -5.96
N GLU A 94 -8.93 14.44 -6.94
CA GLU A 94 -10.14 13.61 -6.99
C GLU A 94 -9.83 12.13 -7.10
N LEU A 95 -8.85 11.74 -7.90
CA LEU A 95 -8.46 10.34 -8.08
C LEU A 95 -7.79 9.78 -6.84
N LEU A 96 -6.99 10.58 -6.13
CA LEU A 96 -6.41 10.18 -4.84
C LEU A 96 -7.49 9.96 -3.77
N ARG A 97 -8.48 10.86 -3.70
CA ARG A 97 -9.64 10.71 -2.79
C ARG A 97 -10.48 9.49 -3.15
N GLU A 98 -10.73 9.28 -4.44
CA GLU A 98 -11.47 8.12 -4.91
C GLU A 98 -10.73 6.81 -4.65
N PHE A 99 -9.40 6.78 -4.80
CA PHE A 99 -8.57 5.64 -4.41
C PHE A 99 -8.79 5.29 -2.94
N ASN A 100 -8.61 6.26 -2.03
CA ASN A 100 -8.79 6.05 -0.60
C ASN A 100 -10.22 5.58 -0.27
N ARG A 101 -11.24 6.14 -0.92
CA ARG A 101 -12.64 5.74 -0.73
C ARG A 101 -12.89 4.27 -1.10
N ARG A 102 -12.17 3.74 -2.09
CA ARG A 102 -12.31 2.35 -2.56
C ARG A 102 -11.56 1.33 -1.69
N LEU A 103 -10.54 1.76 -0.94
CA LEU A 103 -9.69 0.83 -0.18
C LEU A 103 -10.45 -0.07 0.81
N PRO A 104 -11.43 0.41 1.61
CA PRO A 104 -12.16 -0.47 2.53
C PRO A 104 -12.92 -1.60 1.82
N GLU A 105 -13.60 -1.31 0.72
CA GLU A 105 -14.29 -2.33 -0.08
C GLU A 105 -13.33 -3.30 -0.76
N LEU A 106 -12.17 -2.81 -1.17
CA LEU A 106 -11.13 -3.63 -1.81
C LEU A 106 -10.51 -4.59 -0.80
N THR A 107 -10.12 -4.10 0.37
CA THR A 107 -9.48 -4.91 1.40
C THR A 107 -10.44 -5.92 2.04
N ALA A 108 -11.73 -5.61 2.10
CA ALA A 108 -12.77 -6.55 2.55
C ALA A 108 -12.87 -7.82 1.67
N LYS A 109 -12.32 -7.81 0.45
CA LYS A 109 -12.22 -9.00 -0.43
C LYS A 109 -11.06 -9.93 -0.09
N LEU A 110 -10.23 -9.57 0.89
CA LEU A 110 -9.13 -10.37 1.39
C LEU A 110 -9.36 -10.67 2.86
N PRO A 111 -9.28 -11.94 3.30
CA PRO A 111 -9.31 -12.24 4.73
C PRO A 111 -8.09 -11.61 5.41
N ASN A 112 -8.19 -11.33 6.70
CA ASN A 112 -7.08 -10.84 7.51
C ASN A 112 -6.35 -9.61 6.90
N CYS A 113 -7.15 -8.63 6.45
CA CYS A 113 -6.67 -7.40 5.80
C CYS A 113 -7.36 -6.18 6.42
N ALA A 114 -6.60 -5.12 6.70
CA ALA A 114 -7.11 -3.89 7.28
C ALA A 114 -6.60 -2.65 6.53
N VAL A 115 -7.39 -1.56 6.61
CA VAL A 115 -7.01 -0.24 6.07
C VAL A 115 -6.62 0.69 7.21
N VAL A 116 -5.61 1.51 6.96
CA VAL A 116 -5.15 2.57 7.86
C VAL A 116 -5.43 3.92 7.22
N SER A 117 -6.18 4.76 7.93
CA SER A 117 -6.52 6.09 7.43
C SER A 117 -5.33 7.05 7.50
N ALA A 118 -5.14 7.83 6.44
CA ALA A 118 -4.23 8.97 6.39
C ALA A 118 -4.92 10.31 6.72
N ALA A 119 -6.21 10.29 7.09
CA ALA A 119 -6.95 11.51 7.39
C ALA A 119 -6.27 12.33 8.51
N GLY A 120 -6.14 13.64 8.28
CA GLY A 120 -5.52 14.59 9.20
C GLY A 120 -4.00 14.55 9.24
N LEU A 121 -3.35 13.74 8.40
CA LEU A 121 -1.89 13.73 8.29
C LEU A 121 -1.40 14.82 7.35
N THR A 122 -0.35 15.53 7.77
CA THR A 122 0.21 16.66 7.02
C THR A 122 1.28 16.19 6.02
N ALA A 123 1.23 16.78 4.83
CA ALA A 123 2.27 16.60 3.82
C ALA A 123 3.44 17.58 4.01
N ARG A 124 4.57 17.25 3.43
CA ARG A 124 5.70 18.16 3.20
C ARG A 124 5.33 19.25 2.16
N PRO A 125 6.18 20.26 1.95
CA PRO A 125 5.94 21.29 0.93
C PRO A 125 5.77 20.74 -0.50
N ASP A 126 6.23 19.53 -0.78
CA ASP A 126 6.02 18.86 -2.07
C ASP A 126 4.56 18.39 -2.29
N GLY A 127 3.73 18.45 -1.26
CA GLY A 127 2.32 18.07 -1.30
C GLY A 127 2.03 16.57 -1.36
N LEU A 128 3.07 15.73 -1.42
CA LEU A 128 2.91 14.27 -1.53
C LEU A 128 3.40 13.54 -0.27
N HIS A 129 4.67 13.72 0.06
CA HIS A 129 5.29 12.98 1.14
C HIS A 129 4.81 13.49 2.50
N PHE A 130 4.52 12.58 3.40
CA PHE A 130 4.16 12.93 4.77
C PHE A 130 5.32 13.58 5.53
N THR A 131 5.00 14.49 6.45
CA THR A 131 5.98 14.99 7.42
C THR A 131 6.46 13.88 8.35
N THR A 132 7.56 14.11 9.08
CA THR A 132 8.07 13.14 10.05
C THR A 132 7.04 12.81 11.14
N GLU A 133 6.33 13.81 11.65
CA GLU A 133 5.25 13.63 12.64
C GLU A 133 4.08 12.81 12.07
N ALA A 134 3.69 13.12 10.85
CA ALA A 134 2.65 12.37 10.13
C ALA A 134 3.05 10.91 9.91
N LEU A 135 4.31 10.63 9.51
CA LEU A 135 4.81 9.26 9.36
C LEU A 135 4.82 8.48 10.67
N ARG A 136 5.19 9.12 11.79
CA ARG A 136 5.13 8.48 13.12
C ARG A 136 3.69 8.15 13.50
N THR A 137 2.78 9.08 13.28
CA THR A 137 1.34 8.87 13.54
C THR A 137 0.79 7.75 12.66
N LEU A 138 1.13 7.75 11.37
CA LEU A 138 0.73 6.70 10.44
C LEU A 138 1.27 5.34 10.89
N GLY A 139 2.53 5.26 11.29
CA GLY A 139 3.14 4.04 11.83
C GLY A 139 2.42 3.48 13.07
N LEU A 140 1.97 4.35 13.99
CA LEU A 140 1.16 3.93 15.13
C LEU A 140 -0.21 3.40 14.68
N ARG A 141 -0.84 4.03 13.70
CA ARG A 141 -2.11 3.53 13.12
C ARG A 141 -1.92 2.16 12.45
N TYR A 142 -0.81 1.94 11.75
CA TYR A 142 -0.47 0.63 11.19
C TYR A 142 -0.31 -0.44 12.29
N LEU A 143 0.35 -0.09 13.39
CA LEU A 143 0.50 -1.00 14.52
C LEU A 143 -0.84 -1.40 15.14
N GLU A 144 -1.75 -0.43 15.35
CA GLU A 144 -3.08 -0.72 15.91
C GLU A 144 -3.92 -1.56 14.95
N ALA A 145 -3.87 -1.26 13.64
CA ALA A 145 -4.55 -2.08 12.65
C ALA A 145 -3.99 -3.51 12.61
N TYR A 146 -2.67 -3.69 12.68
CA TYR A 146 -2.05 -5.02 12.77
C TYR A 146 -2.53 -5.78 14.01
N LYS A 147 -2.53 -5.15 15.20
CA LYS A 147 -3.01 -5.78 16.44
C LYS A 147 -4.47 -6.23 16.37
N SER A 148 -5.30 -5.57 15.56
CA SER A 148 -6.70 -5.98 15.40
C SER A 148 -6.87 -7.22 14.51
N LEU A 149 -5.82 -7.64 13.81
CA LEU A 149 -5.82 -8.79 12.90
C LEU A 149 -5.21 -10.07 13.51
N VAL A 150 -4.57 -9.96 14.69
CA VAL A 150 -3.85 -11.08 15.34
C VAL A 150 -4.31 -11.37 16.74
#